data_00240252c5e338a871585eea61db6197
#
_entry.id   00240252c5e338a871585eea61db6197
#
_cell.length_a   1.000
_cell.length_b   1.000
_cell.length_c   1.000
_cell.angle_alpha   90.00
_cell.angle_beta   90.00
_cell.angle_gamma   90.00
#
_symmetry.space_group_name_H-M   'P 1'
#
loop_
_entity.id
_entity.type
_entity.pdbx_description
1 polymer ?
#
loop_
_entity_poly.entity_id
_entity_poly.type
_entity_poly.pdbx_seq_one_letter_code
_entity_poly.pdbx_strand_id
1 'polypeptide(L)'
;MVEERQRRLNNLEKDIDSIFTRAAVHVGLSDSAFDILYALEAYGDGCSQKDLCERCWMGKQTINSSIKRLCEQGILEKTAGPGRTTTISRTATGRALVAEKVRPVIEAETAAMHAFSPAELAQALDLLERYRNALANALAEKGLV
;
A
#
# COMPACT_ATOMS: atom_id res chain seq x y z
N MET A 1 24.49 -3.13 -19.49
CA MET A 1 24.75 -1.93 -18.67
C MET A 1 23.41 -1.24 -18.41
N VAL A 2 23.18 -0.83 -17.16
CA VAL A 2 21.93 -0.10 -16.79
C VAL A 2 22.13 1.37 -17.16
N GLU A 3 21.19 1.92 -17.93
CA GLU A 3 21.22 3.31 -18.34
C GLU A 3 21.05 4.26 -17.13
N GLU A 4 21.61 5.46 -17.21
CA GLU A 4 21.55 6.47 -16.15
C GLU A 4 20.10 6.83 -15.77
N ARG A 5 19.24 6.99 -16.78
CA ARG A 5 17.80 7.30 -16.57
C ARG A 5 17.07 6.17 -15.84
N GLN A 6 17.39 4.92 -16.16
CA GLN A 6 16.84 3.74 -15.50
C GLN A 6 17.28 3.69 -14.02
N ARG A 7 18.57 3.95 -13.74
CA ARG A 7 19.07 4.04 -12.36
C ARG A 7 18.38 5.14 -11.57
N ARG A 8 18.19 6.31 -12.20
CA ARG A 8 17.52 7.44 -11.54
C ARG A 8 16.07 7.12 -11.19
N LEU A 9 15.31 6.49 -12.10
CA LEU A 9 13.94 6.07 -11.83
C LEU A 9 13.89 5.06 -10.69
N ASN A 10 14.70 3.98 -10.76
CA ASN A 10 14.75 2.96 -9.72
C ASN A 10 15.14 3.53 -8.34
N ASN A 11 16.03 4.52 -8.30
CA ASN A 11 16.39 5.17 -7.05
C ASN A 11 15.25 6.01 -6.49
N LEU A 12 14.53 6.77 -7.33
CA LEU A 12 13.37 7.55 -6.89
C LEU A 12 12.26 6.66 -6.33
N GLU A 13 11.96 5.53 -6.95
CA GLU A 13 10.99 4.56 -6.44
C GLU A 13 11.41 4.06 -5.04
N LYS A 14 12.66 3.64 -4.87
CA LYS A 14 13.20 3.18 -3.58
C LYS A 14 13.25 4.27 -2.53
N ASP A 15 13.54 5.51 -2.91
CA ASP A 15 13.54 6.65 -1.99
C ASP A 15 12.13 6.92 -1.47
N ILE A 16 11.12 6.85 -2.32
CA ILE A 16 9.71 7.00 -1.93
C ILE A 16 9.31 5.86 -0.97
N ASP A 17 9.59 4.61 -1.30
CA ASP A 17 9.32 3.47 -0.42
C ASP A 17 10.00 3.63 0.95
N SER A 18 11.26 4.08 0.96
CA SER A 18 12.01 4.34 2.19
C SER A 18 11.38 5.43 3.06
N ILE A 19 10.74 6.44 2.46
CA ILE A 19 10.01 7.47 3.21
C ILE A 19 8.84 6.86 3.97
N PHE A 20 8.04 6.02 3.32
CA PHE A 20 6.91 5.32 3.97
C PHE A 20 7.36 4.34 5.04
N THR A 21 8.42 3.56 4.79
CA THR A 21 9.02 2.67 5.79
C THR A 21 9.46 3.44 7.04
N ARG A 22 10.11 4.58 6.89
CA ARG A 22 10.51 5.42 8.02
C ARG A 22 9.30 6.01 8.75
N ALA A 23 8.24 6.39 8.05
CA ALA A 23 7.01 6.85 8.65
C ALA A 23 6.36 5.74 9.49
N ALA A 24 6.27 4.52 8.96
CA ALA A 24 5.74 3.35 9.67
C ALA A 24 6.54 3.08 10.96
N VAL A 25 7.87 3.06 10.89
CA VAL A 25 8.75 2.89 12.06
C VAL A 25 8.53 4.00 13.09
N HIS A 26 8.43 5.25 12.64
CA HIS A 26 8.21 6.40 13.52
C HIS A 26 6.92 6.29 14.33
N VAL A 27 5.85 5.79 13.71
CA VAL A 27 4.55 5.59 14.38
C VAL A 27 4.46 4.23 15.12
N GLY A 28 5.52 3.44 15.12
CA GLY A 28 5.61 2.17 15.84
C GLY A 28 4.86 1.01 15.19
N LEU A 29 4.73 1.03 13.87
CA LEU A 29 4.12 -0.03 13.08
C LEU A 29 5.17 -0.74 12.21
N SER A 30 4.98 -2.04 11.96
CA SER A 30 5.72 -2.73 10.90
C SER A 30 5.21 -2.28 9.53
N ASP A 31 6.03 -2.40 8.48
CA ASP A 31 5.63 -2.05 7.12
C ASP A 31 4.32 -2.72 6.70
N SER A 32 4.22 -4.04 6.93
CA SER A 32 3.02 -4.79 6.58
C SER A 32 1.77 -4.39 7.37
N ALA A 33 1.92 -4.05 8.66
CA ALA A 33 0.82 -3.55 9.46
C ALA A 33 0.38 -2.16 9.00
N PHE A 34 1.35 -1.29 8.71
CA PHE A 34 1.08 0.05 8.18
C PHE A 34 0.33 -0.02 6.85
N ASP A 35 0.81 -0.82 5.89
CA ASP A 35 0.20 -0.94 4.57
C ASP A 35 -1.22 -1.53 4.63
N ILE A 36 -1.47 -2.53 5.49
CA ILE A 36 -2.82 -3.08 5.69
C ILE A 36 -3.76 -2.01 6.24
N LEU A 37 -3.35 -1.28 7.26
CA LEU A 37 -4.17 -0.24 7.87
C LEU A 37 -4.38 0.94 6.93
N TYR A 38 -3.35 1.31 6.17
CA TYR A 38 -3.45 2.30 5.09
C TYR A 38 -4.48 1.86 4.03
N ALA A 39 -4.39 0.62 3.56
CA ALA A 39 -5.33 0.09 2.57
C ALA A 39 -6.78 0.09 3.08
N LEU A 40 -7.01 -0.30 4.35
CA LEU A 40 -8.33 -0.24 4.96
C LEU A 40 -8.86 1.19 5.16
N GLU A 41 -7.98 2.16 5.41
CA GLU A 41 -8.39 3.58 5.44
C GLU A 41 -8.72 4.10 4.04
N ALA A 42 -7.92 3.77 3.04
CA ALA A 42 -8.09 4.26 1.67
C ALA A 42 -9.27 3.62 0.93
N TYR A 43 -9.51 2.33 1.14
CA TYR A 43 -10.51 1.56 0.37
C TYR A 43 -11.73 1.13 1.19
N GLY A 44 -11.71 1.31 2.50
CA GLY A 44 -12.78 0.94 3.41
C GLY A 44 -12.61 -0.43 4.05
N ASP A 45 -13.38 -0.65 5.12
CA ASP A 45 -13.46 -1.92 5.83
C ASP A 45 -14.23 -2.98 5.00
N GLY A 46 -14.10 -4.24 5.38
CA GLY A 46 -14.77 -5.36 4.70
C GLY A 46 -14.00 -5.92 3.50
N CYS A 47 -12.69 -5.69 3.46
CA CYS A 47 -11.81 -6.26 2.43
C CYS A 47 -11.58 -7.75 2.65
N SER A 48 -11.50 -8.53 1.56
CA SER A 48 -10.98 -9.89 1.63
C SER A 48 -9.45 -9.90 1.81
N GLN A 49 -8.90 -11.03 2.26
CA GLN A 49 -7.44 -11.19 2.32
C GLN A 49 -6.80 -11.06 0.93
N LYS A 50 -7.49 -11.53 -0.11
CA LYS A 50 -7.05 -11.38 -1.51
C LYS A 50 -6.94 -9.92 -1.90
N ASP A 51 -7.96 -9.11 -1.61
CA ASP A 51 -7.94 -7.67 -1.87
C ASP A 51 -6.74 -6.99 -1.20
N LEU A 52 -6.46 -7.35 0.06
CA LEU A 52 -5.32 -6.80 0.79
C LEU A 52 -3.97 -7.23 0.19
N CYS A 53 -3.83 -8.48 -0.27
CA CYS A 53 -2.63 -8.92 -0.98
C CYS A 53 -2.38 -8.08 -2.24
N GLU A 54 -3.43 -7.83 -3.01
CA GLU A 54 -3.35 -7.04 -4.25
C GLU A 54 -3.05 -5.55 -3.97
N ARG A 55 -3.70 -4.98 -2.95
CA ARG A 55 -3.56 -3.55 -2.60
C ARG A 55 -2.23 -3.23 -1.92
N CYS A 56 -1.73 -4.14 -1.10
CA CYS A 56 -0.46 -3.98 -0.39
C CYS A 56 0.75 -4.52 -1.18
N TRP A 57 0.53 -5.15 -2.34
CA TRP A 57 1.59 -5.78 -3.14
C TRP A 57 2.47 -6.76 -2.34
N MET A 58 1.85 -7.44 -1.39
CA MET A 58 2.51 -8.39 -0.51
C MET A 58 2.02 -9.81 -0.75
N GLY A 59 2.92 -10.76 -0.53
CA GLY A 59 2.59 -12.18 -0.61
C GLY A 59 1.55 -12.60 0.43
N LYS A 60 0.75 -13.60 0.09
CA LYS A 60 -0.32 -14.15 0.93
C LYS A 60 0.14 -14.49 2.35
N GLN A 61 1.33 -15.06 2.50
CA GLN A 61 1.87 -15.46 3.81
C GLN A 61 2.16 -14.26 4.70
N THR A 62 2.77 -13.21 4.15
CA THR A 62 3.07 -11.97 4.87
C THR A 62 1.79 -11.28 5.33
N ILE A 63 0.82 -11.14 4.43
CA ILE A 63 -0.50 -10.54 4.74
C ILE A 63 -1.21 -11.37 5.81
N ASN A 64 -1.25 -12.69 5.68
CA ASN A 64 -1.91 -13.56 6.66
C ASN A 64 -1.29 -13.44 8.06
N SER A 65 0.04 -13.43 8.15
CA SER A 65 0.76 -13.28 9.42
C SER A 65 0.50 -11.92 10.07
N SER A 66 0.47 -10.86 9.28
CA SER A 66 0.20 -9.50 9.78
C SER A 66 -1.25 -9.34 10.21
N ILE A 67 -2.22 -9.84 9.46
CA ILE A 67 -3.63 -9.83 9.83
C ILE A 67 -3.85 -10.59 11.15
N LYS A 68 -3.24 -11.78 11.27
CA LYS A 68 -3.35 -12.58 12.50
C LYS A 68 -2.86 -11.78 13.70
N ARG A 69 -1.68 -11.16 13.62
CA ARG A 69 -1.11 -10.34 14.69
C ARG A 69 -2.00 -9.15 15.02
N LEU A 70 -2.50 -8.44 14.03
CA LEU A 70 -3.39 -7.29 14.23
C LEU A 70 -4.74 -7.71 14.86
N CYS A 71 -5.25 -8.90 14.53
CA CYS A 71 -6.44 -9.46 15.19
C CYS A 71 -6.15 -9.82 16.66
N GLU A 72 -5.01 -10.44 16.94
CA GLU A 72 -4.58 -10.77 18.32
C GLU A 72 -4.41 -9.51 19.18
N GLN A 73 -4.03 -8.39 18.57
CA GLN A 73 -3.93 -7.08 19.23
C GLN A 73 -5.28 -6.35 19.34
N GLY A 74 -6.37 -6.91 18.83
CA GLY A 74 -7.69 -6.28 18.83
C GLY A 74 -7.83 -5.08 17.88
N ILE A 75 -6.92 -4.95 16.91
CA ILE A 75 -6.91 -3.84 15.93
C ILE A 75 -7.79 -4.18 14.74
N LEU A 76 -7.76 -5.43 14.29
CA LEU A 76 -8.60 -5.96 13.22
C LEU A 76 -9.53 -7.05 13.74
N GLU A 77 -10.60 -7.29 13.01
CA GLU A 77 -11.52 -8.40 13.20
C GLU A 77 -11.81 -9.07 11.85
N LYS A 78 -12.08 -10.37 11.93
CA LYS A 78 -12.54 -11.17 10.80
C LYS A 78 -14.02 -11.46 10.97
N THR A 79 -14.79 -11.20 9.93
CA THR A 79 -16.20 -11.53 9.89
C THR A 79 -16.51 -12.44 8.70
N ALA A 80 -17.53 -13.30 8.85
CA ALA A 80 -18.00 -14.12 7.73
C ALA A 80 -18.62 -13.21 6.66
N GLY A 81 -18.11 -13.34 5.45
CA GLY A 81 -18.68 -12.69 4.27
C GLY A 81 -19.64 -13.62 3.53
N PRO A 82 -20.14 -13.23 2.35
CA PRO A 82 -20.97 -14.06 1.52
C PRO A 82 -20.31 -15.40 1.17
N GLY A 83 -21.02 -16.51 1.32
CA GLY A 83 -20.51 -17.85 1.07
C GLY A 83 -19.46 -18.26 2.11
N ARG A 84 -18.28 -18.73 1.65
CA ARG A 84 -17.13 -19.14 2.50
C ARG A 84 -16.08 -18.04 2.64
N THR A 85 -16.36 -16.82 2.21
CA THR A 85 -15.40 -15.72 2.29
C THR A 85 -15.32 -15.15 3.70
N THR A 86 -14.13 -14.67 4.05
CA THR A 86 -13.88 -13.93 5.30
C THR A 86 -13.50 -12.51 4.92
N THR A 87 -14.13 -11.53 5.55
CA THR A 87 -13.81 -10.12 5.40
C THR A 87 -13.05 -9.61 6.61
N ILE A 88 -12.22 -8.62 6.39
CA ILE A 88 -11.32 -8.01 7.36
C ILE A 88 -11.73 -6.56 7.53
N SER A 89 -11.93 -6.17 8.79
CA SER A 89 -12.37 -4.82 9.15
C SER A 89 -11.60 -4.33 10.37
N ARG A 90 -11.51 -3.02 10.50
CA ARG A 90 -10.95 -2.41 11.71
C ARG A 90 -11.97 -2.46 12.84
N THR A 91 -11.51 -2.78 14.03
CA THR A 91 -12.29 -2.61 15.27
C THR A 91 -12.38 -1.13 15.65
N ALA A 92 -13.12 -0.79 16.68
CA ALA A 92 -13.11 0.57 17.25
C ALA A 92 -11.69 1.00 17.66
N THR A 93 -10.93 0.09 18.30
CA THR A 93 -9.52 0.30 18.66
C THR A 93 -8.66 0.50 17.40
N GLY A 94 -8.89 -0.30 16.36
CA GLY A 94 -8.19 -0.16 15.08
C GLY A 94 -8.46 1.16 14.39
N ARG A 95 -9.71 1.63 14.38
CA ARG A 95 -10.04 2.95 13.83
C ARG A 95 -9.39 4.10 14.60
N ALA A 96 -9.35 4.02 15.93
CA ALA A 96 -8.66 5.01 16.76
C ALA A 96 -7.15 5.03 16.47
N LEU A 97 -6.52 3.86 16.35
CA LEU A 97 -5.11 3.72 16.02
C LEU A 97 -4.80 4.31 14.62
N VAL A 98 -5.65 4.03 13.63
CA VAL A 98 -5.50 4.59 12.28
C VAL A 98 -5.63 6.11 12.30
N ALA A 99 -6.61 6.66 13.03
CA ALA A 99 -6.79 8.10 13.16
C ALA A 99 -5.58 8.79 13.79
N GLU A 100 -4.93 8.15 14.77
CA GLU A 100 -3.76 8.69 15.45
C GLU A 100 -2.47 8.54 14.64
N LYS A 101 -2.26 7.38 13.99
CA LYS A 101 -0.94 7.00 13.47
C LYS A 101 -0.85 6.97 11.95
N VAL A 102 -1.90 6.54 11.26
CA VAL A 102 -1.87 6.34 9.81
C VAL A 102 -2.40 7.56 9.06
N ARG A 103 -3.51 8.12 9.53
CA ARG A 103 -4.13 9.27 8.88
C ARG A 103 -3.20 10.49 8.74
N PRO A 104 -2.37 10.86 9.74
CA PRO A 104 -1.41 11.94 9.56
C PRO A 104 -0.41 11.70 8.41
N VAL A 105 -0.04 10.44 8.14
CA VAL A 105 0.83 10.11 7.01
C VAL A 105 0.09 10.28 5.69
N ILE A 106 -1.18 9.82 5.61
CA ILE A 106 -2.04 10.03 4.44
C ILE A 106 -2.27 11.51 4.16
N GLU A 107 -2.49 12.31 5.20
CA GLU A 107 -2.66 13.76 5.08
C GLU A 107 -1.38 14.44 4.57
N ALA A 108 -0.21 14.00 5.05
CA ALA A 108 1.08 14.50 4.58
C ALA A 108 1.32 14.12 3.10
N GLU A 109 0.98 12.90 2.71
CA GLU A 109 1.03 12.44 1.31
C GLU A 109 0.10 13.28 0.43
N THR A 110 -1.14 13.50 0.88
CA THR A 110 -2.10 14.36 0.17
C THR A 110 -1.57 15.77 0.00
N ALA A 111 -0.97 16.34 1.07
CA ALA A 111 -0.34 17.65 0.99
C ALA A 111 0.83 17.70 0.02
N ALA A 112 1.62 16.63 -0.06
CA ALA A 112 2.71 16.52 -1.03
C ALA A 112 2.21 16.50 -2.48
N MET A 113 1.04 15.91 -2.75
CA MET A 113 0.41 15.96 -4.08
C MET A 113 0.05 17.39 -4.52
N HIS A 114 -0.19 18.29 -3.58
CA HIS A 114 -0.44 19.72 -3.87
C HIS A 114 0.81 20.49 -4.31
N ALA A 115 2.00 19.89 -4.28
CA ALA A 115 3.19 20.46 -4.92
C ALA A 115 3.08 20.50 -6.47
N PHE A 116 2.13 19.75 -7.02
CA PHE A 116 1.83 19.71 -8.44
C PHE A 116 0.54 20.46 -8.75
N SER A 117 0.49 21.12 -9.90
CA SER A 117 -0.79 21.51 -10.47
C SER A 117 -1.60 20.26 -10.86
N PRO A 118 -2.94 20.36 -10.98
CA PRO A 118 -3.75 19.21 -11.43
C PRO A 118 -3.30 18.63 -12.77
N ALA A 119 -2.85 19.49 -13.70
CA ALA A 119 -2.36 19.05 -15.01
C ALA A 119 -1.02 18.30 -14.91
N GLU A 120 -0.09 18.79 -14.09
CA GLU A 120 1.20 18.12 -13.86
C GLU A 120 1.02 16.77 -13.18
N LEU A 121 0.15 16.69 -12.19
CA LEU A 121 -0.16 15.43 -11.51
C LEU A 121 -0.79 14.41 -12.46
N ALA A 122 -1.76 14.83 -13.27
CA ALA A 122 -2.39 13.98 -14.28
C ALA A 122 -1.35 13.47 -15.29
N GLN A 123 -0.46 14.33 -15.77
CA GLN A 123 0.61 13.95 -16.69
C GLN A 123 1.61 12.98 -16.05
N ALA A 124 2.00 13.21 -14.79
CA ALA A 124 2.91 12.31 -14.07
C ALA A 124 2.32 10.90 -13.92
N LEU A 125 1.05 10.82 -13.53
CA LEU A 125 0.32 9.55 -13.40
C LEU A 125 0.21 8.82 -14.75
N ASP A 126 -0.16 9.51 -15.84
CA ASP A 126 -0.23 8.92 -17.18
C ASP A 126 1.13 8.36 -17.62
N LEU A 127 2.22 9.09 -17.40
CA LEU A 127 3.56 8.64 -17.75
C LEU A 127 4.00 7.42 -16.96
N LEU A 128 3.70 7.37 -15.65
CA LEU A 128 4.00 6.22 -14.79
C LEU A 128 3.18 4.99 -15.19
N GLU A 129 1.90 5.17 -15.54
CA GLU A 129 1.05 4.07 -16.02
C GLU A 129 1.55 3.52 -17.35
N ARG A 130 1.95 4.39 -18.29
CA ARG A 130 2.55 3.98 -19.55
C ARG A 130 3.85 3.21 -19.34
N TYR A 131 4.71 3.67 -18.43
CA TYR A 131 5.94 2.95 -18.07
C TYR A 131 5.64 1.56 -17.48
N ARG A 132 4.72 1.47 -16.51
CA ARG A 132 4.28 0.21 -15.92
C ARG A 132 3.82 -0.79 -16.99
N ASN A 133 2.96 -0.35 -17.92
CA ASN A 133 2.42 -1.20 -18.96
C ASN A 133 3.50 -1.64 -19.96
N ALA A 134 4.39 -0.74 -20.34
CA ALA A 134 5.52 -1.06 -21.23
C ALA A 134 6.48 -2.06 -20.58
N LEU A 135 6.77 -1.90 -19.30
CA LEU A 135 7.62 -2.82 -18.53
C LEU A 135 6.99 -4.23 -18.44
N ALA A 136 5.69 -4.30 -18.11
CA ALA A 136 4.96 -5.57 -18.03
C ALA A 136 4.99 -6.31 -19.38
N ASN A 137 4.72 -5.61 -20.47
CA ASN A 137 4.76 -6.18 -21.82
C ASN A 137 6.17 -6.67 -22.20
N ALA A 138 7.20 -5.86 -21.95
CA ALA A 138 8.58 -6.22 -22.27
C ALA A 138 9.07 -7.44 -21.47
N LEU A 139 8.62 -7.60 -20.21
CA LEU A 139 8.94 -8.78 -19.40
C LEU A 139 8.16 -10.01 -19.87
N ALA A 140 6.89 -9.85 -20.22
CA ALA A 140 6.06 -10.94 -20.76
C ALA A 140 6.61 -11.47 -22.08
N GLU A 141 7.04 -10.61 -23.00
CA GLU A 141 7.68 -11.01 -24.26
C GLU A 141 8.96 -11.85 -24.05
N LYS A 142 9.62 -11.68 -22.91
CA LYS A 142 10.79 -12.46 -22.49
C LYS A 142 10.44 -13.70 -21.68
N GLY A 143 9.15 -13.94 -21.38
CA GLY A 143 8.69 -15.04 -20.52
C GLY A 143 9.13 -14.90 -19.06
N LEU A 144 9.28 -13.67 -18.57
CA LEU A 144 9.75 -13.37 -17.20
C LEU A 144 8.62 -13.06 -16.23
N VAL A 145 7.41 -12.87 -16.72
CA VAL A 145 6.16 -12.68 -15.95
C VAL A 145 5.02 -13.35 -16.67
#